data_46aa5de9398c81ea63d83b11383b9f97
#
_entry.id   46aa5de9398c81ea63d83b11383b9f97
#
_cell.length_a   1.000
_cell.length_b   1.000
_cell.length_c   1.000
_cell.angle_alpha   90.00
_cell.angle_beta   90.00
_cell.angle_gamma   90.00
#
_symmetry.space_group_name_H-M   'P 1'
#
loop_
_entity.id
_entity.type
_entity.pdbx_description
1 polymer ?
#
loop_
_entity_poly.entity_id
_entity_poly.type
_entity_poly.pdbx_seq_one_letter_code
_entity_poly.pdbx_strand_id
1 'polypeptide(L)'
;MTPRERFLEIAHFERTGDIFLPSNYQWFWHQTILRWVKEGAPPQILSRDHRNEFFGFDRTEIIPIVSSLQALGKEGGPPYVPPLVPLFEPRVIEEDERIRVVIDESGTKCRVYKNEPERMPQWLQFPVKTRRDWQEYKKRLDPHTPARFPAWWEDWVRCWRNRAYPLGLKVGSFFGLLRSFIGLENLSLMYYDDPVLIHEIGEWMEYFELEIIKKVVGDVELDFVYFWEDMAYKTGSLVSPRIFREFMMPHYKKITQLLRSHGTDIILVDSDGNTTQLIPLWLEGGLSGHYPLEVAAGMDAVKLRKKYGNNLILLGNIDKRALIKGKRAIREEVTRKVPYLLSRGGYFPGVDHFVPPEVSYENYRYYLKLLREIAGIKQS
;
A
#
# COMPACT_ATOMS: atom_id res chain seq x y z
N MET A 1 9.82 -26.46 -2.98
CA MET A 1 9.62 -25.18 -2.30
C MET A 1 8.48 -24.44 -2.98
N THR A 2 7.46 -24.11 -2.25
CA THR A 2 6.30 -23.34 -2.72
C THR A 2 6.63 -21.84 -2.80
N PRO A 3 5.87 -21.06 -3.57
CA PRO A 3 5.98 -19.59 -3.52
C PRO A 3 5.80 -19.00 -2.11
N ARG A 4 4.92 -19.60 -1.27
CA ARG A 4 4.74 -19.19 0.13
C ARG A 4 6.02 -19.36 0.95
N GLU A 5 6.62 -20.54 0.91
CA GLU A 5 7.89 -20.83 1.61
C GLU A 5 9.00 -19.89 1.17
N ARG A 6 9.15 -19.69 -0.14
CA ARG A 6 10.16 -18.78 -0.70
C ARG A 6 9.98 -17.33 -0.24
N PHE A 7 8.74 -16.84 -0.20
CA PHE A 7 8.43 -15.51 0.31
C PHE A 7 8.84 -15.35 1.78
N LEU A 8 8.45 -16.32 2.62
CA LEU A 8 8.75 -16.30 4.05
C LEU A 8 10.25 -16.37 4.31
N GLU A 9 10.97 -17.29 3.66
CA GLU A 9 12.43 -17.41 3.81
C GLU A 9 13.16 -16.12 3.39
N ILE A 10 12.73 -15.44 2.31
CA ILE A 10 13.29 -14.14 1.90
C ILE A 10 12.98 -13.07 2.95
N ALA A 11 11.73 -12.98 3.39
CA ALA A 11 11.30 -11.96 4.36
C ALA A 11 12.01 -12.14 5.72
N HIS A 12 12.26 -13.38 6.15
CA HIS A 12 12.98 -13.71 7.38
C HIS A 12 14.51 -13.71 7.23
N PHE A 13 15.05 -13.28 6.08
CA PHE A 13 16.50 -13.22 5.80
C PHE A 13 17.20 -14.58 5.79
N GLU A 14 16.45 -15.66 5.71
CA GLU A 14 16.95 -17.04 5.64
C GLU A 14 17.40 -17.41 4.23
N ARG A 15 16.84 -16.75 3.21
CA ARG A 15 17.18 -16.92 1.80
C ARG A 15 17.77 -15.65 1.22
N THR A 16 18.97 -15.79 0.63
CA THR A 16 19.70 -14.72 -0.04
C THR A 16 19.96 -15.06 -1.50
N GLY A 17 20.18 -14.04 -2.34
CA GLY A 17 20.45 -14.21 -3.77
C GLY A 17 19.25 -14.57 -4.63
N ASP A 18 18.10 -14.82 -4.05
CA ASP A 18 16.83 -15.15 -4.73
C ASP A 18 15.97 -13.90 -4.96
N ILE A 19 15.06 -14.00 -5.93
CA ILE A 19 14.14 -12.94 -6.30
C ILE A 19 12.69 -13.41 -6.13
N PHE A 20 11.88 -12.60 -5.49
CA PHE A 20 10.43 -12.75 -5.43
C PHE A 20 9.79 -11.41 -5.84
N LEU A 21 8.92 -11.46 -6.84
CA LEU A 21 8.22 -10.28 -7.40
C LEU A 21 6.74 -10.34 -7.02
N PRO A 22 6.35 -9.83 -5.84
CA PRO A 22 4.98 -9.99 -5.36
C PRO A 22 3.98 -9.34 -6.31
N SER A 23 2.99 -10.10 -6.78
CA SER A 23 2.02 -9.63 -7.79
C SER A 23 1.13 -8.48 -7.29
N ASN A 24 0.85 -8.42 -5.98
CA ASN A 24 0.09 -7.34 -5.36
C ASN A 24 0.88 -6.03 -5.24
N TYR A 25 2.20 -6.08 -5.45
CA TYR A 25 3.09 -4.93 -5.35
C TYR A 25 3.53 -4.38 -6.72
N GLN A 26 3.08 -4.96 -7.83
CA GLN A 26 3.39 -4.51 -9.19
C GLN A 26 2.30 -3.55 -9.66
N TRP A 27 2.58 -2.24 -9.57
CA TRP A 27 1.61 -1.19 -9.86
C TRP A 27 1.91 -0.46 -11.16
N PHE A 28 0.86 -0.26 -11.95
CA PHE A 28 0.93 0.39 -13.26
C PHE A 28 -0.19 1.41 -13.38
N TRP A 29 0.10 2.56 -13.96
CA TRP A 29 -0.98 3.40 -14.43
C TRP A 29 -1.72 2.71 -15.57
N HIS A 30 -3.02 2.88 -15.65
CA HIS A 30 -3.82 2.27 -16.73
C HIS A 30 -3.30 2.70 -18.11
N GLN A 31 -2.91 3.97 -18.28
CA GLN A 31 -2.31 4.49 -19.51
C GLN A 31 -1.00 3.78 -19.86
N THR A 32 -0.23 3.32 -18.90
CA THR A 32 0.99 2.54 -19.14
C THR A 32 0.65 1.23 -19.85
N ILE A 33 -0.37 0.52 -19.37
CA ILE A 33 -0.80 -0.74 -19.97
C ILE A 33 -1.37 -0.52 -21.37
N LEU A 34 -2.19 0.52 -21.55
CA LEU A 34 -2.72 0.89 -22.88
C LEU A 34 -1.61 1.22 -23.88
N ARG A 35 -0.57 1.93 -23.43
CA ARG A 35 0.60 2.23 -24.25
C ARG A 35 1.33 0.94 -24.64
N TRP A 36 1.57 0.04 -23.69
CA TRP A 36 2.29 -1.21 -23.97
C TRP A 36 1.56 -2.10 -24.96
N VAL A 37 0.24 -2.17 -24.92
CA VAL A 37 -0.55 -2.86 -25.95
C VAL A 37 -0.32 -2.23 -27.35
N LYS A 38 -0.27 -0.90 -27.45
CA LYS A 38 0.06 -0.22 -28.71
C LYS A 38 1.50 -0.46 -29.17
N GLU A 39 2.42 -0.73 -28.26
CA GLU A 39 3.82 -1.08 -28.53
C GLU A 39 4.03 -2.57 -28.82
N GLY A 40 2.95 -3.37 -28.92
CA GLY A 40 2.99 -4.78 -29.30
C GLY A 40 2.94 -5.78 -28.14
N ALA A 41 2.61 -5.34 -26.92
CA ALA A 41 2.30 -6.27 -25.86
C ALA A 41 0.94 -6.97 -26.12
N PRO A 42 0.77 -8.21 -25.69
CA PRO A 42 -0.50 -8.92 -25.88
C PRO A 42 -1.66 -8.19 -25.20
N PRO A 43 -2.83 -8.03 -25.86
CA PRO A 43 -3.98 -7.34 -25.25
C PRO A 43 -4.46 -7.94 -23.95
N GLN A 44 -4.17 -9.22 -23.69
CA GLN A 44 -4.52 -9.93 -22.46
C GLN A 44 -3.92 -9.27 -21.20
N ILE A 45 -2.81 -8.51 -21.32
CA ILE A 45 -2.23 -7.78 -20.18
C ILE A 45 -3.13 -6.65 -19.63
N LEU A 46 -4.22 -6.32 -20.30
CA LEU A 46 -5.27 -5.45 -19.76
C LEU A 46 -5.96 -6.08 -18.53
N SER A 47 -6.06 -7.40 -18.49
CA SER A 47 -6.44 -8.11 -17.27
C SER A 47 -5.26 -8.21 -16.32
N ARG A 48 -5.48 -7.91 -15.05
CA ARG A 48 -4.44 -7.96 -14.01
C ARG A 48 -3.86 -9.37 -13.84
N ASP A 49 -4.71 -10.39 -13.84
CA ASP A 49 -4.26 -11.77 -13.63
C ASP A 49 -3.42 -12.26 -14.80
N HIS A 50 -3.88 -12.06 -16.04
CA HIS A 50 -3.10 -12.39 -17.22
C HIS A 50 -1.79 -11.59 -17.32
N ARG A 51 -1.79 -10.33 -16.88
CA ARG A 51 -0.59 -9.51 -16.82
C ARG A 51 0.42 -10.06 -15.82
N ASN A 52 -0.03 -10.46 -14.64
CA ASN A 52 0.82 -11.05 -13.61
C ASN A 52 1.46 -12.36 -14.13
N GLU A 53 0.69 -13.21 -14.78
CA GLU A 53 1.16 -14.43 -15.41
C GLU A 53 2.15 -14.12 -16.55
N PHE A 54 1.79 -13.21 -17.45
CA PHE A 54 2.61 -12.84 -18.63
C PHE A 54 3.99 -12.30 -18.21
N PHE A 55 4.05 -11.46 -17.18
CA PHE A 55 5.32 -10.94 -16.67
C PHE A 55 6.00 -11.90 -15.68
N GLY A 56 5.37 -13.01 -15.33
CA GLY A 56 5.91 -14.00 -14.38
C GLY A 56 6.11 -13.41 -13.00
N PHE A 57 5.12 -12.65 -12.49
CA PHE A 57 5.09 -12.20 -11.11
C PHE A 57 4.68 -13.32 -10.17
N ASP A 58 5.25 -13.31 -8.98
CA ASP A 58 4.94 -14.31 -7.97
C ASP A 58 3.56 -14.02 -7.36
N ARG A 59 2.68 -15.01 -7.39
CA ARG A 59 1.34 -14.87 -6.84
C ARG A 59 1.39 -14.51 -5.36
N THR A 60 0.74 -13.44 -5.01
CA THR A 60 0.39 -13.03 -3.66
C THR A 60 -1.09 -12.63 -3.65
N GLU A 61 -1.75 -12.81 -2.53
CA GLU A 61 -3.18 -12.48 -2.43
C GLU A 61 -3.42 -11.63 -1.19
N ILE A 62 -4.31 -10.65 -1.30
CA ILE A 62 -4.80 -9.84 -0.19
C ILE A 62 -6.25 -10.23 0.05
N ILE A 63 -6.57 -10.58 1.28
CA ILE A 63 -7.95 -10.91 1.65
C ILE A 63 -8.84 -9.70 1.35
N PRO A 64 -9.90 -9.86 0.53
CA PRO A 64 -10.73 -8.75 0.05
C PRO A 64 -11.74 -8.30 1.11
N ILE A 65 -11.25 -7.70 2.20
CA ILE A 65 -12.05 -7.15 3.30
C ILE A 65 -12.09 -5.63 3.20
N VAL A 66 -13.23 -5.05 3.57
CA VAL A 66 -13.40 -3.59 3.69
C VAL A 66 -12.90 -3.11 5.05
N SER A 67 -11.57 -3.04 5.21
CA SER A 67 -10.89 -2.65 6.45
C SER A 67 -9.99 -1.42 6.31
N SER A 68 -9.58 -1.06 5.09
CA SER A 68 -8.66 0.04 4.85
C SER A 68 -9.10 0.86 3.65
N LEU A 69 -8.33 1.88 3.27
CA LEU A 69 -8.59 2.68 2.08
C LEU A 69 -8.75 1.80 0.85
N GLN A 70 -9.83 2.00 0.13
CA GLN A 70 -10.15 1.31 -1.11
C GLN A 70 -9.92 2.24 -2.30
N ALA A 71 -9.33 1.71 -3.36
CA ALA A 71 -9.23 2.37 -4.65
C ALA A 71 -10.33 1.82 -5.55
N LEU A 72 -11.29 2.65 -5.93
CA LEU A 72 -12.43 2.25 -6.75
C LEU A 72 -12.19 2.45 -8.25
N GLY A 73 -11.11 3.15 -8.61
CA GLY A 73 -10.74 3.41 -9.99
C GLY A 73 -10.00 2.25 -10.65
N LYS A 74 -9.71 2.43 -11.94
CA LYS A 74 -8.95 1.46 -12.73
C LYS A 74 -7.52 1.32 -12.21
N GLU A 75 -7.02 0.10 -12.19
CA GLU A 75 -5.65 -0.24 -11.75
C GLU A 75 -5.29 0.26 -10.34
N GLY A 76 -6.28 0.41 -9.47
CA GLY A 76 -6.04 0.93 -8.11
C GLY A 76 -5.94 2.45 -8.03
N GLY A 77 -6.36 3.15 -9.08
CA GLY A 77 -6.42 4.62 -9.09
C GLY A 77 -7.63 5.21 -8.36
N PRO A 78 -7.76 6.54 -8.36
CA PRO A 78 -8.88 7.23 -7.74
C PRO A 78 -10.24 6.86 -8.38
N PRO A 79 -11.37 7.05 -7.68
CA PRO A 79 -11.46 7.62 -6.34
C PRO A 79 -10.98 6.68 -5.24
N TYR A 80 -10.43 7.26 -4.17
CA TYR A 80 -10.04 6.55 -2.97
C TYR A 80 -11.07 6.80 -1.86
N VAL A 81 -11.57 5.73 -1.25
CA VAL A 81 -12.58 5.82 -0.20
C VAL A 81 -12.15 5.10 1.07
N PRO A 82 -12.39 5.67 2.26
CA PRO A 82 -12.22 4.99 3.53
C PRO A 82 -13.09 3.72 3.63
N PRO A 83 -12.87 2.85 4.62
CA PRO A 83 -13.59 1.58 4.76
C PRO A 83 -15.03 1.74 5.28
N LEU A 84 -15.81 2.57 4.62
CA LEU A 84 -17.20 2.87 5.01
C LEU A 84 -18.15 1.79 4.51
N VAL A 85 -19.05 1.36 5.37
CA VAL A 85 -20.19 0.50 5.01
C VAL A 85 -21.45 0.95 5.76
N PRO A 86 -22.45 1.45 5.05
CA PRO A 86 -22.49 1.75 3.61
C PRO A 86 -21.66 2.99 3.25
N LEU A 87 -21.29 3.11 1.99
CA LEU A 87 -20.72 4.35 1.43
C LEU A 87 -21.74 5.50 1.49
N PHE A 88 -21.27 6.75 1.35
CA PHE A 88 -22.17 7.87 1.12
C PHE A 88 -22.73 7.79 -0.30
N GLU A 89 -23.94 8.28 -0.47
CA GLU A 89 -24.56 8.41 -1.79
C GLU A 89 -23.94 9.61 -2.51
N PRO A 90 -23.25 9.41 -3.65
CA PRO A 90 -22.62 10.51 -4.36
C PRO A 90 -23.67 11.42 -5.00
N ARG A 91 -23.39 12.73 -5.01
CA ARG A 91 -24.29 13.72 -5.61
C ARG A 91 -23.53 14.87 -6.24
N VAL A 92 -24.00 15.32 -7.39
CA VAL A 92 -23.49 16.51 -8.08
C VAL A 92 -24.09 17.75 -7.39
N ILE A 93 -23.24 18.69 -6.98
CA ILE A 93 -23.62 19.96 -6.36
C ILE A 93 -23.65 21.07 -7.40
N GLU A 94 -22.61 21.10 -8.23
CA GLU A 94 -22.43 22.10 -9.30
C GLU A 94 -21.77 21.41 -10.51
N GLU A 95 -22.11 21.87 -11.70
CA GLU A 95 -21.53 21.34 -12.92
C GLU A 95 -21.42 22.43 -13.99
N ASP A 96 -20.27 22.48 -14.67
CA ASP A 96 -20.08 23.25 -15.90
C ASP A 96 -19.53 22.38 -17.03
N GLU A 97 -19.05 22.97 -18.11
CA GLU A 97 -18.53 22.24 -19.28
C GLU A 97 -17.28 21.39 -18.95
N ARG A 98 -16.46 21.80 -17.98
CA ARG A 98 -15.13 21.22 -17.69
C ARG A 98 -15.06 20.45 -16.39
N ILE A 99 -15.81 20.91 -15.38
CA ILE A 99 -15.71 20.37 -14.02
C ILE A 99 -17.07 19.98 -13.46
N ARG A 100 -17.03 19.12 -12.45
CA ARG A 100 -18.13 18.86 -11.48
C ARG A 100 -17.63 19.10 -10.07
N VAL A 101 -18.45 19.73 -9.26
CA VAL A 101 -18.30 19.70 -7.81
C VAL A 101 -19.26 18.67 -7.30
N VAL A 102 -18.73 17.66 -6.61
CA VAL A 102 -19.51 16.52 -6.13
C VAL A 102 -19.29 16.32 -4.63
N ILE A 103 -20.26 15.69 -3.96
CA ILE A 103 -19.97 14.92 -2.75
C ILE A 103 -19.76 13.49 -3.22
N ASP A 104 -18.60 12.92 -2.90
CA ASP A 104 -18.22 11.58 -3.32
C ASP A 104 -18.67 10.49 -2.32
N GLU A 105 -18.35 9.25 -2.61
CA GLU A 105 -18.70 8.08 -1.81
C GLU A 105 -18.06 8.10 -0.40
N SER A 106 -17.02 8.92 -0.17
CA SER A 106 -16.42 9.14 1.14
C SER A 106 -17.15 10.22 1.97
N GLY A 107 -18.11 10.94 1.37
CA GLY A 107 -18.75 12.11 1.94
C GLY A 107 -17.94 13.40 1.77
N THR A 108 -16.84 13.36 1.01
CA THR A 108 -15.97 14.49 0.75
C THR A 108 -16.51 15.35 -0.39
N LYS A 109 -16.59 16.67 -0.18
CA LYS A 109 -16.87 17.61 -1.28
C LYS A 109 -15.59 17.83 -2.08
N CYS A 110 -15.61 17.46 -3.36
CA CYS A 110 -14.45 17.60 -4.23
C CYS A 110 -14.83 18.12 -5.63
N ARG A 111 -13.83 18.66 -6.33
CA ARG A 111 -13.91 19.07 -7.72
C ARG A 111 -13.22 18.04 -8.59
N VAL A 112 -13.95 17.47 -9.54
CA VAL A 112 -13.44 16.50 -10.51
C VAL A 112 -13.47 17.08 -11.93
N TYR A 113 -12.55 16.59 -12.78
CA TYR A 113 -12.42 17.06 -14.15
C TYR A 113 -13.07 16.06 -15.10
N LYS A 114 -14.03 16.51 -15.91
CA LYS A 114 -14.84 15.65 -16.79
C LYS A 114 -14.02 14.91 -17.84
N ASN A 115 -12.99 15.57 -18.37
CA ASN A 115 -12.15 15.03 -19.44
C ASN A 115 -10.91 14.29 -18.92
N GLU A 116 -10.68 14.27 -17.61
CA GLU A 116 -9.53 13.67 -16.96
C GLU A 116 -9.98 12.82 -15.77
N PRO A 117 -10.73 11.74 -15.99
CA PRO A 117 -11.37 10.96 -14.88
C PRO A 117 -10.35 10.28 -13.96
N GLU A 118 -9.13 10.11 -14.41
CA GLU A 118 -8.03 9.49 -13.62
C GLU A 118 -7.16 10.53 -12.88
N ARG A 119 -7.45 11.83 -13.08
CA ARG A 119 -6.79 12.90 -12.34
C ARG A 119 -7.29 12.94 -10.91
N MET A 120 -6.35 13.12 -9.97
CA MET A 120 -6.69 13.33 -8.56
C MET A 120 -7.67 14.51 -8.41
N PRO A 121 -8.76 14.35 -7.66
CA PRO A 121 -9.71 15.45 -7.43
C PRO A 121 -9.06 16.57 -6.60
N GLN A 122 -9.61 17.76 -6.69
CA GLN A 122 -9.32 18.81 -5.75
C GLN A 122 -10.31 18.68 -4.58
N TRP A 123 -9.82 18.31 -3.40
CA TRP A 123 -10.63 18.23 -2.18
C TRP A 123 -10.98 19.64 -1.67
N LEU A 124 -12.26 19.90 -1.47
CA LEU A 124 -12.79 21.21 -1.06
C LEU A 124 -13.26 21.21 0.40
N GLN A 125 -13.83 20.10 0.85
CA GLN A 125 -14.33 19.97 2.20
C GLN A 125 -14.43 18.50 2.61
N PHE A 126 -13.88 18.18 3.77
CA PHE A 126 -13.92 16.85 4.36
C PHE A 126 -15.14 16.69 5.30
N PRO A 127 -15.65 15.45 5.45
CA PRO A 127 -16.89 15.20 6.20
C PRO A 127 -16.75 15.36 7.71
N VAL A 128 -15.57 15.21 8.31
CA VAL A 128 -15.37 15.26 9.77
C VAL A 128 -14.60 16.52 10.15
N LYS A 129 -15.27 17.43 10.86
CA LYS A 129 -14.69 18.67 11.39
C LYS A 129 -14.90 18.82 12.90
N THR A 130 -15.96 18.20 13.41
CA THR A 130 -16.37 18.30 14.80
C THR A 130 -16.65 16.93 15.39
N ARG A 131 -16.73 16.83 16.72
CA ARG A 131 -17.14 15.61 17.42
C ARG A 131 -18.50 15.10 16.95
N ARG A 132 -19.44 16.01 16.64
CA ARG A 132 -20.77 15.61 16.09
C ARG A 132 -20.62 14.95 14.73
N ASP A 133 -19.81 15.51 13.84
CA ASP A 133 -19.57 14.90 12.52
C ASP A 133 -18.94 13.52 12.67
N TRP A 134 -17.98 13.37 13.59
CA TRP A 134 -17.37 12.08 13.89
C TRP A 134 -18.40 11.05 14.38
N GLN A 135 -19.31 11.43 15.30
CA GLN A 135 -20.33 10.52 15.80
C GLN A 135 -21.26 9.99 14.69
N GLU A 136 -21.52 10.78 13.65
CA GLU A 136 -22.31 10.35 12.49
C GLU A 136 -21.44 9.51 11.52
N TYR A 137 -20.19 9.91 11.28
CA TYR A 137 -19.28 9.24 10.37
C TYR A 137 -18.93 7.83 10.83
N LYS A 138 -18.61 7.66 12.11
CA LYS A 138 -18.20 6.38 12.69
C LYS A 138 -19.28 5.28 12.64
N LYS A 139 -20.56 5.64 12.49
CA LYS A 139 -21.66 4.66 12.30
C LYS A 139 -21.43 3.77 11.07
N ARG A 140 -20.63 4.24 10.11
CA ARG A 140 -20.26 3.51 8.89
C ARG A 140 -18.98 2.68 9.06
N LEU A 141 -18.35 2.77 10.22
CA LEU A 141 -17.12 2.06 10.61
C LEU A 141 -17.42 0.99 11.68
N ASP A 142 -18.56 0.31 11.59
CA ASP A 142 -18.89 -0.83 12.46
C ASP A 142 -18.13 -2.07 11.94
N PRO A 143 -17.21 -2.68 12.73
CA PRO A 143 -16.44 -3.84 12.30
C PRO A 143 -17.29 -5.10 12.10
N HIS A 144 -18.47 -5.17 12.72
CA HIS A 144 -19.35 -6.33 12.67
C HIS A 144 -20.32 -6.32 11.47
N THR A 145 -20.27 -5.29 10.62
CA THR A 145 -21.11 -5.22 9.42
C THR A 145 -20.75 -6.38 8.46
N PRO A 146 -21.67 -7.30 8.14
CA PRO A 146 -21.35 -8.49 7.31
C PRO A 146 -20.81 -8.15 5.93
N ALA A 147 -21.27 -7.05 5.33
CA ALA A 147 -20.84 -6.62 4.00
C ALA A 147 -19.35 -6.20 3.91
N ARG A 148 -18.60 -6.19 5.03
CA ARG A 148 -17.15 -5.99 5.03
C ARG A 148 -16.40 -7.19 4.53
N PHE A 149 -16.98 -8.37 4.71
CA PHE A 149 -16.38 -9.65 4.35
C PHE A 149 -16.94 -10.13 3.02
N PRO A 150 -16.16 -10.82 2.20
CA PRO A 150 -16.65 -11.38 0.96
C PRO A 150 -17.79 -12.37 1.22
N ALA A 151 -18.75 -12.43 0.30
CA ALA A 151 -19.73 -13.50 0.30
C ALA A 151 -19.03 -14.86 0.29
N TRP A 152 -19.63 -15.89 0.89
CA TRP A 152 -19.06 -17.23 0.95
C TRP A 152 -17.71 -17.27 1.71
N TRP A 153 -17.59 -16.51 2.80
CA TRP A 153 -16.38 -16.40 3.61
C TRP A 153 -15.75 -17.74 3.96
N GLU A 154 -16.55 -18.72 4.39
CA GLU A 154 -16.06 -20.04 4.77
C GLU A 154 -15.48 -20.83 3.59
N ASP A 155 -15.98 -20.63 2.37
CA ASP A 155 -15.43 -21.24 1.17
C ASP A 155 -14.06 -20.63 0.83
N TRP A 156 -13.94 -19.31 0.94
CA TRP A 156 -12.66 -18.62 0.82
C TRP A 156 -11.65 -19.10 1.86
N VAL A 157 -12.04 -19.22 3.11
CA VAL A 157 -11.17 -19.72 4.20
C VAL A 157 -10.68 -21.13 3.88
N ARG A 158 -11.53 -22.04 3.38
CA ARG A 158 -11.10 -23.38 2.95
C ARG A 158 -10.06 -23.35 1.84
N CYS A 159 -10.22 -22.46 0.86
CA CYS A 159 -9.24 -22.28 -0.22
C CYS A 159 -7.91 -21.72 0.33
N TRP A 160 -7.97 -20.71 1.19
CA TRP A 160 -6.76 -20.11 1.74
C TRP A 160 -5.98 -21.01 2.69
N ARG A 161 -6.63 -21.88 3.43
CA ARG A 161 -5.95 -22.86 4.30
C ARG A 161 -5.06 -23.83 3.54
N ASN A 162 -5.38 -24.14 2.28
CA ASN A 162 -4.64 -25.08 1.44
C ASN A 162 -3.77 -24.36 0.38
N ARG A 163 -3.46 -23.09 0.54
CA ARG A 163 -2.71 -22.30 -0.42
C ARG A 163 -1.21 -22.59 -0.44
N ALA A 164 -0.60 -22.41 -1.60
CA ALA A 164 0.85 -22.49 -1.79
C ALA A 164 1.50 -21.11 -2.08
N TYR A 165 0.78 -20.01 -1.84
CA TYR A 165 1.21 -18.63 -2.10
C TYR A 165 1.00 -17.76 -0.85
N PRO A 166 1.73 -16.63 -0.72
CA PRO A 166 1.56 -15.72 0.41
C PRO A 166 0.18 -15.06 0.42
N LEU A 167 -0.44 -15.05 1.59
CA LEU A 167 -1.73 -14.41 1.86
C LEU A 167 -1.55 -13.28 2.86
N GLY A 168 -2.02 -12.11 2.50
CA GLY A 168 -1.92 -10.92 3.33
C GLY A 168 -3.26 -10.28 3.66
N LEU A 169 -3.19 -9.34 4.59
CA LEU A 169 -4.31 -8.47 4.95
C LEU A 169 -3.86 -7.00 4.85
N LYS A 170 -4.68 -6.18 4.22
CA LYS A 170 -4.55 -4.73 4.29
C LYS A 170 -5.35 -4.24 5.50
N VAL A 171 -4.69 -3.54 6.40
CA VAL A 171 -5.33 -2.94 7.58
C VAL A 171 -5.36 -1.42 7.46
N GLY A 172 -6.19 -0.78 8.26
CA GLY A 172 -6.32 0.66 8.30
C GLY A 172 -5.11 1.35 8.93
N SER A 173 -5.19 2.65 9.03
CA SER A 173 -4.10 3.49 9.45
C SER A 173 -4.55 4.51 10.49
N PHE A 174 -3.58 5.09 11.21
CA PHE A 174 -3.82 6.09 12.24
C PHE A 174 -3.50 7.52 11.80
N PHE A 175 -2.99 7.67 10.57
CA PHE A 175 -2.82 8.96 9.92
C PHE A 175 -3.52 9.00 8.57
N GLY A 176 -3.22 8.07 7.68
CA GLY A 176 -3.73 8.08 6.31
C GLY A 176 -5.26 8.04 6.22
N LEU A 177 -5.91 7.18 7.03
CA LEU A 177 -7.37 7.15 7.08
C LEU A 177 -7.95 8.40 7.73
N LEU A 178 -7.38 8.88 8.85
CA LEU A 178 -7.86 10.10 9.49
C LEU A 178 -7.75 11.29 8.52
N ARG A 179 -6.62 11.42 7.83
CA ARG A 179 -6.41 12.43 6.80
C ARG A 179 -7.46 12.37 5.70
N SER A 180 -7.92 11.18 5.32
CA SER A 180 -8.85 11.00 4.22
C SER A 180 -10.28 11.48 4.51
N PHE A 181 -10.65 11.65 5.80
CA PHE A 181 -11.98 12.15 6.18
C PHE A 181 -11.96 13.41 7.04
N ILE A 182 -10.82 13.82 7.58
CA ILE A 182 -10.64 15.10 8.31
C ILE A 182 -9.99 16.15 7.40
N GLY A 183 -9.11 15.72 6.49
CA GLY A 183 -8.24 16.56 5.68
C GLY A 183 -6.91 16.87 6.38
N LEU A 184 -5.84 17.02 5.59
CA LEU A 184 -4.49 17.17 6.11
C LEU A 184 -4.33 18.41 7.02
N GLU A 185 -4.84 19.56 6.57
CA GLU A 185 -4.74 20.83 7.32
C GLU A 185 -5.48 20.74 8.66
N ASN A 186 -6.74 20.32 8.63
CA ASN A 186 -7.55 20.17 9.84
C ASN A 186 -6.94 19.15 10.81
N LEU A 187 -6.53 17.99 10.30
CA LEU A 187 -5.89 16.95 11.14
C LEU A 187 -4.63 17.49 11.82
N SER A 188 -3.81 18.25 11.08
CA SER A 188 -2.57 18.83 11.62
C SER A 188 -2.84 19.81 12.76
N LEU A 189 -3.92 20.59 12.68
CA LEU A 189 -4.35 21.51 13.73
C LEU A 189 -5.01 20.76 14.90
N MET A 190 -5.85 19.79 14.64
CA MET A 190 -6.61 19.04 15.65
C MET A 190 -5.72 18.26 16.64
N TYR A 191 -4.50 17.89 16.28
CA TYR A 191 -3.55 17.34 17.26
C TYR A 191 -3.24 18.29 18.40
N TYR A 192 -3.46 19.60 18.22
CA TYR A 192 -3.22 20.64 19.22
C TYR A 192 -4.51 21.24 19.75
N ASP A 193 -5.52 21.45 18.92
CA ASP A 193 -6.75 22.17 19.24
C ASP A 193 -7.80 21.26 19.90
N ASP A 194 -7.90 20.01 19.48
CA ASP A 194 -8.80 18.99 20.08
C ASP A 194 -8.13 17.60 20.13
N PRO A 195 -7.04 17.44 20.91
CA PRO A 195 -6.35 16.16 21.05
C PRO A 195 -7.25 15.07 21.61
N VAL A 196 -8.27 15.42 22.42
CA VAL A 196 -9.24 14.48 22.98
C VAL A 196 -10.06 13.82 21.88
N LEU A 197 -10.50 14.57 20.87
CA LEU A 197 -11.22 14.01 19.74
C LEU A 197 -10.32 13.09 18.90
N ILE A 198 -9.04 13.46 18.72
CA ILE A 198 -8.11 12.61 17.97
C ILE A 198 -7.86 11.28 18.69
N HIS A 199 -7.71 11.28 20.01
CA HIS A 199 -7.62 10.06 20.81
C HIS A 199 -8.90 9.20 20.67
N GLU A 200 -10.08 9.83 20.77
CA GLU A 200 -11.37 9.12 20.59
C GLU A 200 -11.46 8.45 19.21
N ILE A 201 -11.03 9.14 18.16
CA ILE A 201 -10.99 8.60 16.80
C ILE A 201 -9.98 7.44 16.71
N GLY A 202 -8.78 7.63 17.24
CA GLY A 202 -7.72 6.62 17.27
C GLY A 202 -8.13 5.34 17.99
N GLU A 203 -8.77 5.46 19.18
CA GLU A 203 -9.30 4.34 19.94
C GLU A 203 -10.41 3.58 19.19
N TRP A 204 -11.29 4.32 18.49
CA TRP A 204 -12.31 3.69 17.66
C TRP A 204 -11.71 2.94 16.46
N MET A 205 -10.72 3.54 15.80
CA MET A 205 -10.04 2.88 14.69
C MET A 205 -9.24 1.64 15.16
N GLU A 206 -8.61 1.72 16.34
CA GLU A 206 -7.97 0.55 16.97
C GLU A 206 -8.99 -0.57 17.20
N TYR A 207 -10.12 -0.26 17.84
CA TYR A 207 -11.19 -1.24 18.05
C TYR A 207 -11.67 -1.85 16.73
N PHE A 208 -11.92 -1.00 15.73
CA PHE A 208 -12.36 -1.43 14.40
C PHE A 208 -11.39 -2.42 13.76
N GLU A 209 -10.11 -2.11 13.76
CA GLU A 209 -9.08 -2.99 13.20
C GLU A 209 -8.88 -4.27 14.00
N LEU A 210 -8.85 -4.18 15.32
CA LEU A 210 -8.68 -5.35 16.18
C LEU A 210 -9.81 -6.38 16.00
N GLU A 211 -11.07 -5.93 15.90
CA GLU A 211 -12.20 -6.86 15.69
C GLU A 211 -12.16 -7.55 14.32
N ILE A 212 -11.79 -6.82 13.27
CA ILE A 212 -11.60 -7.40 11.94
C ILE A 212 -10.43 -8.40 11.94
N ILE A 213 -9.29 -8.01 12.49
CA ILE A 213 -8.10 -8.86 12.55
C ILE A 213 -8.39 -10.14 13.35
N LYS A 214 -9.01 -10.04 14.53
CA LYS A 214 -9.38 -11.20 15.35
C LYS A 214 -10.21 -12.23 14.58
N LYS A 215 -11.20 -11.74 13.81
CA LYS A 215 -12.00 -12.63 12.96
C LYS A 215 -11.15 -13.32 11.91
N VAL A 216 -10.30 -12.57 11.20
CA VAL A 216 -9.46 -13.12 10.13
C VAL A 216 -8.47 -14.15 10.67
N VAL A 217 -7.68 -13.78 11.71
CA VAL A 217 -6.64 -14.67 12.24
C VAL A 217 -7.21 -15.87 13.02
N GLY A 218 -8.46 -15.79 13.45
CA GLY A 218 -9.21 -16.92 13.99
C GLY A 218 -9.60 -17.95 12.93
N ASP A 219 -9.75 -17.52 11.68
CA ASP A 219 -10.19 -18.36 10.58
C ASP A 219 -9.05 -18.84 9.68
N VAL A 220 -8.02 -18.01 9.45
CA VAL A 220 -6.92 -18.30 8.50
C VAL A 220 -5.60 -17.69 8.95
N GLU A 221 -4.49 -18.40 8.72
CA GLU A 221 -3.13 -17.89 8.93
C GLU A 221 -2.80 -16.81 7.88
N LEU A 222 -2.21 -15.70 8.32
CA LEU A 222 -1.67 -14.65 7.47
C LEU A 222 -0.15 -14.77 7.37
N ASP A 223 0.38 -14.57 6.17
CA ASP A 223 1.83 -14.53 5.93
C ASP A 223 2.39 -13.12 6.10
N PHE A 224 1.58 -12.10 5.81
CA PHE A 224 1.95 -10.70 6.00
C PHE A 224 0.73 -9.80 6.20
N VAL A 225 0.98 -8.64 6.77
CA VAL A 225 -0.03 -7.57 6.91
C VAL A 225 0.62 -6.25 6.50
N TYR A 226 -0.14 -5.32 5.95
CA TYR A 226 0.36 -3.99 5.70
C TYR A 226 -0.64 -2.89 6.05
N PHE A 227 -0.08 -1.81 6.61
CA PHE A 227 -0.78 -0.56 6.87
C PHE A 227 -0.60 0.38 5.70
N TRP A 228 -1.64 1.11 5.33
CA TRP A 228 -1.52 2.21 4.38
C TRP A 228 -1.53 3.54 5.13
N GLU A 229 -0.45 4.33 5.07
CA GLU A 229 -0.28 5.53 5.90
C GLU A 229 -0.10 6.84 5.14
N ASP A 230 0.74 6.86 4.10
CA ASP A 230 1.00 8.09 3.35
C ASP A 230 1.29 9.31 4.23
N MET A 231 2.21 9.17 5.20
CA MET A 231 2.48 10.18 6.23
C MET A 231 3.77 10.97 6.02
N ALA A 232 4.30 10.96 4.79
CA ALA A 232 5.46 11.75 4.41
C ALA A 232 5.29 12.44 3.06
N TYR A 233 5.97 13.56 2.90
CA TYR A 233 6.17 14.25 1.64
C TYR A 233 7.63 14.06 1.19
N LYS A 234 7.99 14.47 -0.02
CA LYS A 234 9.36 14.30 -0.52
C LYS A 234 10.45 14.97 0.36
N THR A 235 10.08 15.94 1.17
CA THR A 235 10.98 16.68 2.06
C THR A 235 11.06 16.13 3.47
N GLY A 236 10.18 15.19 3.86
CA GLY A 236 10.14 14.59 5.19
C GLY A 236 8.75 14.24 5.69
N SER A 237 8.67 13.83 6.95
CA SER A 237 7.43 13.44 7.62
C SER A 237 6.44 14.60 7.74
N LEU A 238 5.16 14.29 7.58
CA LEU A 238 4.03 15.21 7.84
C LEU A 238 3.66 15.30 9.32
N VAL A 239 4.16 14.37 10.13
CA VAL A 239 3.94 14.35 11.58
C VAL A 239 5.26 14.33 12.34
N SER A 240 5.29 15.03 13.48
CA SER A 240 6.47 14.98 14.34
C SER A 240 6.57 13.64 15.07
N PRO A 241 7.79 13.22 15.49
CA PRO A 241 7.94 12.04 16.33
C PRO A 241 7.13 12.08 17.63
N ARG A 242 6.88 13.28 18.19
CA ARG A 242 6.05 13.47 19.37
C ARG A 242 4.59 13.09 19.08
N ILE A 243 4.01 13.66 18.02
CA ILE A 243 2.62 13.36 17.62
C ILE A 243 2.49 11.88 17.30
N PHE A 244 3.44 11.28 16.59
CA PHE A 244 3.40 9.85 16.30
C PHE A 244 3.37 9.00 17.57
N ARG A 245 4.26 9.28 18.54
CA ARG A 245 4.31 8.54 19.81
C ARG A 245 3.07 8.70 20.67
N GLU A 246 2.48 9.87 20.66
CA GLU A 246 1.29 10.19 21.47
C GLU A 246 0.02 9.58 20.86
N PHE A 247 -0.23 9.77 19.58
CA PHE A 247 -1.51 9.48 18.96
C PHE A 247 -1.56 8.19 18.12
N MET A 248 -0.42 7.59 17.75
CA MET A 248 -0.39 6.46 16.83
C MET A 248 0.31 5.24 17.42
N MET A 249 1.46 5.42 18.06
CA MET A 249 2.30 4.35 18.60
C MET A 249 1.55 3.36 19.50
N PRO A 250 0.67 3.79 20.44
CA PRO A 250 -0.05 2.84 21.30
C PRO A 250 -0.92 1.88 20.50
N HIS A 251 -1.57 2.38 19.46
CA HIS A 251 -2.45 1.62 18.59
C HIS A 251 -1.68 0.62 17.73
N TYR A 252 -0.56 1.05 17.14
CA TYR A 252 0.34 0.14 16.41
C TYR A 252 0.78 -1.02 17.29
N LYS A 253 1.25 -0.75 18.51
CA LYS A 253 1.72 -1.78 19.43
C LYS A 253 0.67 -2.84 19.73
N LYS A 254 -0.59 -2.43 19.95
CA LYS A 254 -1.69 -3.38 20.21
C LYS A 254 -1.98 -4.26 18.99
N ILE A 255 -2.07 -3.66 17.80
CA ILE A 255 -2.34 -4.42 16.57
C ILE A 255 -1.18 -5.35 16.23
N THR A 256 0.05 -4.88 16.27
CA THR A 256 1.23 -5.70 15.97
C THR A 256 1.43 -6.82 16.98
N GLN A 257 1.08 -6.59 18.25
CA GLN A 257 1.09 -7.63 19.29
C GLN A 257 0.05 -8.72 19.00
N LEU A 258 -1.18 -8.35 18.64
CA LEU A 258 -2.22 -9.32 18.25
C LEU A 258 -1.77 -10.14 17.03
N LEU A 259 -1.26 -9.51 15.99
CA LEU A 259 -0.78 -10.20 14.79
C LEU A 259 0.33 -11.20 15.12
N ARG A 260 1.34 -10.78 15.88
CA ARG A 260 2.46 -11.64 16.29
C ARG A 260 2.02 -12.81 17.18
N SER A 261 1.02 -12.62 18.06
CA SER A 261 0.48 -13.72 18.88
C SER A 261 -0.23 -14.79 18.05
N HIS A 262 -0.55 -14.50 16.78
CA HIS A 262 -1.11 -15.44 15.79
C HIS A 262 -0.11 -15.83 14.70
N GLY A 263 1.20 -15.60 14.91
CA GLY A 263 2.25 -16.01 13.99
C GLY A 263 2.53 -15.08 12.83
N THR A 264 1.87 -13.91 12.72
CA THR A 264 2.12 -12.93 11.66
C THR A 264 3.14 -11.89 12.15
N ASP A 265 4.37 -11.96 11.66
CA ASP A 265 5.48 -11.07 12.03
C ASP A 265 5.98 -10.20 10.87
N ILE A 266 5.58 -10.50 9.64
CA ILE A 266 5.83 -9.66 8.46
C ILE A 266 4.75 -8.58 8.41
N ILE A 267 5.03 -7.43 9.05
CA ILE A 267 4.11 -6.31 9.18
C ILE A 267 4.72 -5.09 8.49
N LEU A 268 4.16 -4.75 7.35
CA LEU A 268 4.69 -3.73 6.45
C LEU A 268 3.94 -2.41 6.60
N VAL A 269 4.55 -1.32 6.17
CA VAL A 269 3.88 -0.03 6.02
C VAL A 269 4.06 0.50 4.60
N ASP A 270 2.96 0.92 4.01
CA ASP A 270 2.87 1.62 2.73
C ASP A 270 2.80 3.11 3.00
N SER A 271 3.83 3.85 2.60
CA SER A 271 3.89 5.29 2.76
C SER A 271 4.86 5.90 1.77
N ASP A 272 4.36 6.78 0.95
CA ASP A 272 5.15 7.56 0.01
C ASP A 272 6.08 8.58 0.69
N GLY A 273 6.96 9.17 -0.10
CA GLY A 273 7.80 10.29 0.32
C GLY A 273 9.06 9.92 1.08
N ASN A 274 9.64 10.90 1.78
CA ASN A 274 10.83 10.71 2.60
C ASN A 274 10.46 10.29 4.02
N THR A 275 10.48 9.00 4.25
CA THR A 275 10.06 8.37 5.51
C THR A 275 11.22 8.12 6.48
N THR A 276 12.40 8.69 6.23
CA THR A 276 13.62 8.42 7.03
C THR A 276 13.43 8.65 8.53
N GLN A 277 12.60 9.63 8.93
CA GLN A 277 12.30 9.93 10.34
C GLN A 277 11.24 8.98 10.94
N LEU A 278 10.41 8.36 10.11
CA LEU A 278 9.30 7.49 10.52
C LEU A 278 9.74 6.04 10.73
N ILE A 279 10.71 5.55 9.95
CA ILE A 279 11.17 4.17 10.03
C ILE A 279 11.50 3.73 11.46
N PRO A 280 12.31 4.46 12.27
CA PRO A 280 12.56 4.05 13.64
C PRO A 280 11.31 4.01 14.52
N LEU A 281 10.32 4.87 14.26
CA LEU A 281 9.06 4.90 14.99
C LEU A 281 8.18 3.70 14.63
N TRP A 282 8.13 3.34 13.35
CA TRP A 282 7.43 2.14 12.90
C TRP A 282 8.04 0.87 13.49
N LEU A 283 9.36 0.73 13.48
CA LEU A 283 10.04 -0.39 14.13
C LEU A 283 9.74 -0.45 15.64
N GLU A 284 9.73 0.70 16.34
CA GLU A 284 9.32 0.80 17.74
C GLU A 284 7.85 0.38 17.95
N GLY A 285 6.99 0.66 16.97
CA GLY A 285 5.57 0.26 16.92
C GLY A 285 5.35 -1.22 16.58
N GLY A 286 6.42 -1.96 16.26
CA GLY A 286 6.35 -3.39 15.96
C GLY A 286 6.21 -3.73 14.47
N LEU A 287 6.32 -2.76 13.56
CA LEU A 287 6.36 -3.02 12.12
C LEU A 287 7.74 -3.58 11.74
N SER A 288 7.80 -4.38 10.68
CA SER A 288 9.02 -5.06 10.25
C SER A 288 9.49 -4.68 8.85
N GLY A 289 8.71 -3.90 8.08
CA GLY A 289 9.10 -3.53 6.72
C GLY A 289 8.40 -2.30 6.17
N HIS A 290 8.92 -1.78 5.06
CA HIS A 290 8.46 -0.52 4.48
C HIS A 290 8.53 -0.53 2.94
N TYR A 291 7.53 0.10 2.32
CA TYR A 291 7.40 0.38 0.89
C TYR A 291 6.43 1.55 0.62
N PRO A 292 6.39 2.12 -0.62
CA PRO A 292 7.47 2.06 -1.58
C PRO A 292 8.64 2.94 -1.09
N LEU A 293 9.82 2.69 -1.58
CA LEU A 293 10.99 3.47 -1.20
C LEU A 293 11.29 4.48 -2.31
N GLU A 294 10.56 5.60 -2.35
CA GLU A 294 10.63 6.58 -3.44
C GLU A 294 12.01 7.23 -3.59
N VAL A 295 12.70 6.90 -4.68
CA VAL A 295 14.04 7.44 -4.98
C VAL A 295 14.00 8.95 -5.20
N ALA A 296 12.93 9.44 -5.80
CA ALA A 296 12.72 10.89 -6.01
C ALA A 296 12.59 11.69 -4.70
N ALA A 297 12.16 11.03 -3.61
CA ALA A 297 12.09 11.60 -2.27
C ALA A 297 13.38 11.38 -1.45
N GLY A 298 14.43 10.79 -2.06
CA GLY A 298 15.71 10.58 -1.40
C GLY A 298 15.84 9.25 -0.64
N MET A 299 14.87 8.33 -0.80
CA MET A 299 14.97 7.01 -0.19
C MET A 299 16.01 6.14 -0.90
N ASP A 300 16.81 5.42 -0.13
CA ASP A 300 17.89 4.56 -0.64
C ASP A 300 17.91 3.24 0.13
N ALA A 301 17.47 2.16 -0.50
CA ALA A 301 17.37 0.84 0.10
C ALA A 301 18.75 0.28 0.54
N VAL A 302 19.84 0.62 -0.15
CA VAL A 302 21.19 0.20 0.22
C VAL A 302 21.62 0.87 1.53
N LYS A 303 21.35 2.17 1.68
CA LYS A 303 21.63 2.90 2.93
C LYS A 303 20.77 2.37 4.07
N LEU A 304 19.50 2.12 3.82
CA LEU A 304 18.57 1.56 4.81
C LEU A 304 19.02 0.16 5.26
N ARG A 305 19.40 -0.72 4.33
CA ARG A 305 19.93 -2.06 4.64
C ARG A 305 21.21 -1.98 5.49
N LYS A 306 22.13 -1.05 5.18
CA LYS A 306 23.33 -0.83 5.99
C LYS A 306 23.01 -0.33 7.39
N LYS A 307 22.00 0.53 7.52
CA LYS A 307 21.62 1.12 8.80
C LYS A 307 20.83 0.18 9.71
N TYR A 308 19.86 -0.55 9.15
CA TYR A 308 18.91 -1.35 9.94
C TYR A 308 19.19 -2.86 9.90
N GLY A 309 20.11 -3.33 9.05
CA GLY A 309 20.45 -4.75 8.93
C GLY A 309 19.21 -5.60 8.63
N ASN A 310 19.00 -6.66 9.38
CA ASN A 310 17.88 -7.59 9.25
C ASN A 310 16.61 -7.14 10.03
N ASN A 311 16.64 -5.96 10.64
CA ASN A 311 15.46 -5.43 11.34
C ASN A 311 14.46 -4.74 10.41
N LEU A 312 14.74 -4.63 9.10
CA LEU A 312 13.86 -3.92 8.17
C LEU A 312 13.76 -4.67 6.83
N ILE A 313 12.58 -5.16 6.53
CA ILE A 313 12.21 -5.68 5.20
C ILE A 313 12.01 -4.50 4.26
N LEU A 314 12.54 -4.60 3.04
CA LEU A 314 12.52 -3.52 2.05
C LEU A 314 11.85 -3.99 0.76
N LEU A 315 10.93 -3.19 0.23
CA LEU A 315 10.32 -3.46 -1.08
C LEU A 315 10.49 -2.25 -2.00
N GLY A 316 10.81 -2.50 -3.28
CA GLY A 316 10.90 -1.44 -4.29
C GLY A 316 12.27 -0.81 -4.44
N ASN A 317 12.31 0.52 -4.50
CA ASN A 317 13.51 1.38 -4.64
C ASN A 317 14.22 1.31 -5.99
N ILE A 318 13.62 0.76 -7.03
CA ILE A 318 14.14 0.91 -8.39
C ILE A 318 13.55 2.19 -9.01
N ASP A 319 14.39 3.15 -9.30
CA ASP A 319 13.97 4.47 -9.80
C ASP A 319 13.22 4.37 -11.13
N LYS A 320 11.91 4.65 -11.11
CA LYS A 320 11.07 4.68 -12.32
C LYS A 320 11.61 5.60 -13.42
N ARG A 321 12.34 6.66 -13.05
CA ARG A 321 12.97 7.58 -13.99
C ARG A 321 14.13 6.94 -14.76
N ALA A 322 14.80 5.93 -14.18
CA ALA A 322 15.81 5.16 -14.90
C ALA A 322 15.16 4.30 -16.00
N LEU A 323 13.94 3.76 -15.74
CA LEU A 323 13.20 2.99 -16.73
C LEU A 323 12.76 3.86 -17.92
N ILE A 324 12.44 5.13 -17.68
CA ILE A 324 12.12 6.11 -18.73
C ILE A 324 13.34 6.38 -19.64
N LYS A 325 14.54 6.49 -19.05
CA LYS A 325 15.78 6.87 -19.74
C LYS A 325 16.37 5.77 -20.62
N GLY A 326 15.93 4.52 -20.48
CA GLY A 326 16.34 3.41 -21.34
C GLY A 326 17.38 2.47 -20.72
N LYS A 327 17.76 1.46 -21.50
CA LYS A 327 18.51 0.25 -21.06
C LYS A 327 19.79 0.55 -20.28
N ARG A 328 20.57 1.58 -20.68
CA ARG A 328 21.81 1.93 -19.96
C ARG A 328 21.52 2.39 -18.54
N ALA A 329 20.57 3.32 -18.37
CA ALA A 329 20.18 3.84 -17.07
C ALA A 329 19.54 2.74 -16.19
N ILE A 330 18.73 1.86 -16.78
CA ILE A 330 18.18 0.70 -16.10
C ILE A 330 19.29 -0.19 -15.56
N ARG A 331 20.27 -0.53 -16.40
CA ARG A 331 21.41 -1.37 -16.01
C ARG A 331 22.18 -0.73 -14.85
N GLU A 332 22.54 0.54 -14.96
CA GLU A 332 23.25 1.28 -13.91
C GLU A 332 22.48 1.28 -12.59
N GLU A 333 21.17 1.56 -12.63
CA GLU A 333 20.31 1.60 -11.44
C GLU A 333 20.18 0.22 -10.77
N VAL A 334 19.88 -0.80 -11.54
CA VAL A 334 19.62 -2.15 -11.04
C VAL A 334 20.92 -2.79 -10.53
N THR A 335 22.03 -2.72 -11.29
CA THR A 335 23.30 -3.34 -10.87
C THR A 335 23.93 -2.65 -9.67
N ARG A 336 23.64 -1.39 -9.44
CA ARG A 336 24.10 -0.64 -8.26
C ARG A 336 23.46 -1.10 -6.96
N LYS A 337 22.21 -1.58 -7.00
CA LYS A 337 21.41 -1.86 -5.81
C LYS A 337 21.12 -3.35 -5.60
N VAL A 338 20.57 -3.98 -6.63
CA VAL A 338 19.95 -5.30 -6.51
C VAL A 338 20.90 -6.39 -6.05
N PRO A 339 22.13 -6.56 -6.62
CA PRO A 339 23.05 -7.61 -6.18
C PRO A 339 23.37 -7.54 -4.68
N TYR A 340 23.62 -6.33 -4.18
CA TYR A 340 23.89 -6.13 -2.75
C TYR A 340 22.65 -6.43 -1.88
N LEU A 341 21.47 -5.94 -2.27
CA LEU A 341 20.25 -6.13 -1.49
C LEU A 341 19.83 -7.61 -1.46
N LEU A 342 19.87 -8.31 -2.59
CA LEU A 342 19.58 -9.75 -2.66
C LEU A 342 20.57 -10.57 -1.82
N SER A 343 21.86 -10.22 -1.82
CA SER A 343 22.86 -10.94 -1.02
C SER A 343 22.65 -10.80 0.49
N ARG A 344 21.79 -9.89 0.93
CA ARG A 344 21.48 -9.65 2.34
C ARG A 344 20.12 -10.21 2.80
N GLY A 345 19.27 -10.65 1.87
CA GLY A 345 17.89 -11.08 2.16
C GLY A 345 16.95 -9.94 2.58
N GLY A 346 15.71 -10.26 2.89
CA GLY A 346 14.70 -9.30 3.31
C GLY A 346 14.41 -8.20 2.28
N TYR A 347 14.60 -8.47 0.98
CA TYR A 347 14.41 -7.51 -0.09
C TYR A 347 13.57 -8.08 -1.23
N PHE A 348 12.55 -7.33 -1.59
CA PHE A 348 11.66 -7.63 -2.71
C PHE A 348 11.82 -6.52 -3.77
N PRO A 349 12.51 -6.80 -4.89
CA PRO A 349 12.74 -5.77 -5.89
C PRO A 349 11.44 -5.35 -6.60
N GLY A 350 11.34 -4.06 -6.84
CA GLY A 350 10.22 -3.43 -7.54
C GLY A 350 10.56 -2.00 -7.91
N VAL A 351 9.76 -1.42 -8.78
CA VAL A 351 9.83 0.01 -9.08
C VAL A 351 9.38 0.79 -7.85
N ASP A 352 9.95 1.97 -7.66
CA ASP A 352 9.77 2.80 -6.46
C ASP A 352 8.38 3.44 -6.30
N HIS A 353 7.45 3.19 -7.22
CA HIS A 353 6.02 3.51 -7.19
C HIS A 353 5.36 2.98 -8.48
N PHE A 354 4.14 3.46 -8.83
CA PHE A 354 3.49 3.11 -10.09
C PHE A 354 4.40 3.33 -11.30
N VAL A 355 4.46 2.35 -12.19
CA VAL A 355 5.16 2.47 -13.46
C VAL A 355 4.40 3.45 -14.36
N PRO A 356 5.02 4.61 -14.71
CA PRO A 356 4.31 5.65 -15.43
C PRO A 356 4.27 5.39 -16.95
N PRO A 357 3.35 6.08 -17.67
CA PRO A 357 3.18 5.88 -19.12
C PRO A 357 4.42 6.18 -19.97
N GLU A 358 5.38 6.95 -19.44
CA GLU A 358 6.65 7.25 -20.13
C GLU A 358 7.59 6.05 -20.22
N VAL A 359 7.39 5.01 -19.43
CA VAL A 359 8.16 3.76 -19.50
C VAL A 359 7.67 2.92 -20.68
N SER A 360 8.53 2.67 -21.68
CA SER A 360 8.19 1.81 -22.81
C SER A 360 8.10 0.33 -22.40
N TYR A 361 7.32 -0.43 -23.17
CA TYR A 361 7.21 -1.89 -23.00
C TYR A 361 8.56 -2.59 -23.10
N GLU A 362 9.41 -2.17 -24.05
CA GLU A 362 10.76 -2.71 -24.23
C GLU A 362 11.65 -2.46 -23.01
N ASN A 363 11.61 -1.26 -22.42
CA ASN A 363 12.38 -0.91 -21.24
C ASN A 363 11.94 -1.72 -20.02
N TYR A 364 10.63 -1.90 -19.83
CA TYR A 364 10.11 -2.68 -18.72
C TYR A 364 10.47 -4.17 -18.83
N ARG A 365 10.37 -4.75 -20.03
CA ARG A 365 10.83 -6.12 -20.29
C ARG A 365 12.33 -6.28 -20.03
N TYR A 366 13.14 -5.31 -20.47
CA TYR A 366 14.58 -5.31 -20.21
C TYR A 366 14.89 -5.26 -18.70
N TYR A 367 14.16 -4.44 -17.95
CA TYR A 367 14.26 -4.37 -16.50
C TYR A 367 13.98 -5.74 -15.84
N LEU A 368 12.86 -6.38 -16.16
CA LEU A 368 12.53 -7.71 -15.62
C LEU A 368 13.55 -8.78 -16.01
N LYS A 369 14.02 -8.75 -17.25
CA LYS A 369 15.06 -9.65 -17.73
C LYS A 369 16.33 -9.49 -16.88
N LEU A 370 16.79 -8.28 -16.67
CA LEU A 370 18.00 -7.99 -15.91
C LEU A 370 17.88 -8.40 -14.43
N LEU A 371 16.72 -8.22 -13.81
CA LEU A 371 16.48 -8.72 -12.45
C LEU A 371 16.67 -10.23 -12.36
N ARG A 372 16.10 -10.98 -13.31
CA ARG A 372 16.22 -12.46 -13.36
C ARG A 372 17.63 -12.93 -13.63
N GLU A 373 18.36 -12.26 -14.52
CA GLU A 373 19.77 -12.54 -14.79
C GLU A 373 20.62 -12.39 -13.53
N ILE A 374 20.41 -11.32 -12.75
CA ILE A 374 21.12 -11.08 -11.48
C ILE A 374 20.81 -12.17 -10.45
N ALA A 375 19.58 -12.64 -10.39
CA ALA A 375 19.18 -13.73 -9.50
C ALA A 375 19.58 -15.15 -10.03
N GLY A 376 20.26 -15.23 -11.17
CA GLY A 376 20.70 -16.51 -11.76
C GLY A 376 19.55 -17.33 -12.37
N ILE A 377 18.39 -16.74 -12.58
CA ILE A 377 17.22 -17.40 -13.19
C ILE A 377 17.41 -17.42 -14.70
N LYS A 378 17.64 -18.61 -15.29
CA LYS A 378 17.70 -18.77 -16.73
C LYS A 378 16.31 -18.52 -17.33
N GLN A 379 16.21 -17.68 -18.36
CA GLN A 379 15.00 -17.55 -19.16
C GLN A 379 14.84 -18.84 -20.00
N SER A 380 13.75 -19.54 -19.82
CA SER A 380 13.30 -20.62 -20.72
C SER A 380 12.80 -20.03 -22.03
#